data_7e47115cfe8866a7db284b9385ce1809
#
_entry.id   7e47115cfe8866a7db284b9385ce1809
#
_cell.length_a   1.000
_cell.length_b   1.000
_cell.length_c   1.000
_cell.angle_alpha   90.00
_cell.angle_beta   90.00
_cell.angle_gamma   90.00
#
_symmetry.space_group_name_H-M   'P 1'
#
loop_
_entity.id
_entity.type
_entity.pdbx_description
1 polymer ?
#
loop_
_entity_poly.entity_id
_entity_poly.type
_entity_poly.pdbx_seq_one_letter_code
_entity_poly.pdbx_strand_id
1 'polypeptide(L)'
;MKDSATHRTVWTIEKRRVTEPTPYAIETFEGNLLLNEGITNLLTLGMGGAGTDYGNATAYIGVGDSSTAAAATQTGLQAASNKAWAAMEATYPQVSNQSIIFRSVFGDGTAEFAWNEFSVGNSNDDSGENLNRKVVAKGTKSPGESWTITCTITLS
;
A
#
# COMPACT_ATOMS: atom_id res chain seq x y z
N MET A 1 8.21 26.74 19.86
CA MET A 1 8.00 26.32 18.46
C MET A 1 7.70 24.83 18.50
N LYS A 2 6.59 24.37 17.93
CA LYS A 2 6.35 22.93 17.76
C LYS A 2 6.94 22.54 16.41
N ASP A 3 8.02 21.78 16.41
CA ASP A 3 8.50 21.13 15.21
C ASP A 3 7.51 20.03 14.87
N SER A 4 6.85 20.12 13.72
CA SER A 4 5.94 19.11 13.22
C SER A 4 6.42 18.62 11.86
N ALA A 5 6.85 17.38 11.80
CA ALA A 5 6.94 16.70 10.52
C ALA A 5 5.52 16.36 10.06
N THR A 6 5.17 16.70 8.85
CA THR A 6 3.90 16.32 8.25
C THR A 6 4.11 15.25 7.17
N HIS A 7 3.13 14.39 6.99
CA HIS A 7 3.11 13.47 5.88
C HIS A 7 1.77 13.59 5.15
N ARG A 8 1.82 13.43 3.85
CA ARG A 8 0.64 13.32 2.99
C ARG A 8 0.73 12.04 2.21
N THR A 9 -0.36 11.29 2.16
CA THR A 9 -0.43 10.09 1.34
C THR A 9 -1.61 10.17 0.39
N VAL A 10 -1.33 9.90 -0.88
CA VAL A 10 -2.32 9.83 -1.95
C VAL A 10 -2.30 8.44 -2.54
N TRP A 11 -3.48 7.85 -2.67
CA TRP A 11 -3.71 6.56 -3.30
C TRP A 11 -4.50 6.74 -4.59
N THR A 12 -4.13 5.99 -5.62
CA THR A 12 -4.88 5.93 -6.88
C THR A 12 -5.10 4.47 -7.25
N ILE A 13 -6.34 4.11 -7.61
CA ILE A 13 -6.70 2.80 -8.13
C ILE A 13 -7.20 2.97 -9.56
N GLU A 14 -6.53 2.31 -10.50
CA GLU A 14 -6.97 2.17 -11.89
C GLU A 14 -7.64 0.81 -12.04
N LYS A 15 -8.94 0.80 -12.33
CA LYS A 15 -9.75 -0.40 -12.48
C LYS A 15 -9.97 -0.70 -13.95
N ARG A 16 -9.56 -1.89 -14.40
CA ARG A 16 -9.61 -2.30 -15.81
C ARG A 16 -10.19 -3.70 -15.94
N ARG A 17 -10.94 -3.92 -16.99
CA ARG A 17 -11.22 -5.29 -17.48
C ARG A 17 -10.02 -5.80 -18.28
N VAL A 18 -9.65 -7.07 -18.11
CA VAL A 18 -8.48 -7.64 -18.80
C VAL A 18 -8.62 -7.62 -20.33
N THR A 19 -9.84 -7.59 -20.85
CA THR A 19 -10.17 -7.50 -22.28
C THR A 19 -10.13 -6.07 -22.83
N GLU A 20 -9.97 -5.05 -21.97
CA GLU A 20 -10.04 -3.64 -22.36
C GLU A 20 -8.71 -2.93 -22.08
N PRO A 21 -8.17 -2.16 -23.04
CA PRO A 21 -6.87 -1.48 -22.86
C PRO A 21 -6.97 -0.29 -21.89
N THR A 22 -8.16 0.30 -21.71
CA THR A 22 -8.37 1.49 -20.88
C THR A 22 -9.08 1.16 -19.58
N PRO A 23 -8.73 1.83 -18.46
CA PRO A 23 -9.48 1.70 -17.23
C PRO A 23 -10.94 2.12 -17.40
N TYR A 24 -11.87 1.38 -16.80
CA TYR A 24 -13.28 1.80 -16.72
C TYR A 24 -13.52 2.76 -15.54
N ALA A 25 -12.60 2.81 -14.58
CA ALA A 25 -12.65 3.77 -13.46
C ALA A 25 -11.22 4.07 -12.96
N ILE A 26 -11.01 5.30 -12.55
CA ILE A 26 -9.81 5.75 -11.83
C ILE A 26 -10.30 6.48 -10.59
N GLU A 27 -9.90 6.00 -9.42
CA GLU A 27 -10.27 6.57 -8.14
C GLU A 27 -9.04 7.06 -7.40
N THR A 28 -9.08 8.29 -6.89
CA THR A 28 -8.04 8.86 -6.04
C THR A 28 -8.61 9.18 -4.66
N PHE A 29 -7.87 8.83 -3.62
CA PHE A 29 -8.23 9.11 -2.24
C PHE A 29 -6.99 9.41 -1.41
N GLU A 30 -7.18 10.11 -0.29
CA GLU A 30 -6.07 10.60 0.52
C GLU A 30 -6.08 10.03 1.93
N GLY A 31 -4.93 10.19 2.56
CA GLY A 31 -4.70 9.87 3.96
C GLY A 31 -4.34 8.42 4.19
N ASN A 32 -3.70 8.22 5.29
CA ASN A 32 -3.38 6.95 5.91
C ASN A 32 -2.94 7.22 7.36
N LEU A 33 -2.68 6.14 8.08
CA LEU A 33 -1.97 6.18 9.35
C LEU A 33 -0.62 5.47 9.14
N LEU A 34 0.48 6.15 9.44
CA LEU A 34 1.79 5.49 9.54
C LEU A 34 1.79 4.57 10.75
N LEU A 35 2.28 3.35 10.57
CA LEU A 35 2.35 2.37 11.63
C LEU A 35 3.68 2.47 12.39
N ASN A 36 3.65 2.17 13.68
CA ASN A 36 4.84 2.25 14.53
C ASN A 36 5.97 1.34 14.01
N GLU A 37 5.66 0.15 13.53
CA GLU A 37 6.64 -0.78 12.95
C GLU A 37 7.33 -0.18 11.73
N GLY A 38 6.56 0.41 10.80
CA GLY A 38 7.10 1.03 9.60
C GLY A 38 7.97 2.25 9.89
N ILE A 39 7.53 3.11 10.83
CA ILE A 39 8.33 4.26 11.27
C ILE A 39 9.65 3.78 11.88
N THR A 40 9.60 2.78 12.78
CA THR A 40 10.79 2.22 13.43
C THR A 40 11.75 1.64 12.39
N ASN A 41 11.23 0.87 11.42
CA ASN A 41 12.06 0.29 10.37
C ASN A 41 12.72 1.37 9.49
N LEU A 42 11.96 2.41 9.07
CA LEU A 42 12.53 3.53 8.31
C LEU A 42 13.67 4.24 9.06
N LEU A 43 13.49 4.50 10.35
CA LEU A 43 14.52 5.13 11.18
C LEU A 43 15.75 4.22 11.32
N THR A 44 15.54 2.92 11.52
CA THR A 44 16.61 1.93 11.61
C THR A 44 17.44 1.89 10.33
N LEU A 45 16.79 1.80 9.17
CA LEU A 45 17.45 1.82 7.86
C LEU A 45 18.16 3.15 7.60
N GLY A 46 17.55 4.28 7.94
CA GLY A 46 18.13 5.62 7.78
C GLY A 46 19.40 5.84 8.60
N MET A 47 19.56 5.11 9.69
CA MET A 47 20.79 5.12 10.51
C MET A 47 21.79 4.03 10.13
N GLY A 48 21.55 3.28 9.06
CA GLY A 48 22.42 2.16 8.65
C GLY A 48 22.27 0.91 9.50
N GLY A 49 21.17 0.78 10.25
CA GLY A 49 20.83 -0.42 11.01
C GLY A 49 20.32 -1.55 10.11
N ALA A 50 20.29 -2.76 10.66
CA ALA A 50 19.77 -3.92 9.96
C ALA A 50 18.22 -3.92 9.92
N GLY A 51 17.65 -4.10 8.74
CA GLY A 51 16.21 -4.20 8.51
C GLY A 51 15.95 -4.54 7.05
N THR A 52 14.72 -4.95 6.74
CA THR A 52 14.28 -5.14 5.37
C THR A 52 13.83 -3.80 4.80
N ASP A 53 14.38 -3.40 3.68
CA ASP A 53 14.02 -2.16 3.01
C ASP A 53 12.64 -2.25 2.31
N TYR A 54 12.19 -1.13 1.74
CA TYR A 54 10.98 -1.05 0.91
C TYR A 54 11.37 -0.86 -0.57
N GLY A 55 12.37 -1.62 -1.03
CA GLY A 55 12.85 -1.59 -2.41
C GLY A 55 12.00 -2.42 -3.37
N ASN A 56 12.40 -2.49 -4.64
CA ASN A 56 11.63 -3.22 -5.65
C ASN A 56 11.46 -4.72 -5.34
N ALA A 57 12.48 -5.35 -4.75
CA ALA A 57 12.46 -6.78 -4.45
C ALA A 57 11.73 -7.13 -3.14
N THR A 58 11.52 -6.15 -2.29
CA THR A 58 11.06 -6.35 -0.91
C THR A 58 9.74 -5.65 -0.60
N ALA A 59 9.41 -4.56 -1.31
CA ALA A 59 8.17 -3.84 -1.09
C ALA A 59 6.97 -4.53 -1.78
N TYR A 60 5.83 -4.47 -1.10
CA TYR A 60 4.54 -4.96 -1.58
C TYR A 60 3.44 -3.97 -1.23
N ILE A 61 2.39 -3.93 -2.05
CA ILE A 61 1.13 -3.32 -1.64
C ILE A 61 0.18 -4.42 -1.23
N GLY A 62 -0.40 -4.29 -0.04
CA GLY A 62 -1.40 -5.19 0.49
C GLY A 62 -2.79 -4.59 0.45
N VAL A 63 -3.78 -5.43 0.17
CA VAL A 63 -5.21 -5.10 0.20
C VAL A 63 -5.98 -6.15 0.99
N GLY A 64 -7.05 -5.73 1.66
CA GLY A 64 -7.88 -6.64 2.45
C GLY A 64 -9.33 -6.15 2.56
N ASP A 65 -10.21 -6.99 3.09
CA ASP A 65 -11.63 -6.68 3.24
C ASP A 65 -12.02 -6.17 4.63
N SER A 66 -11.06 -5.95 5.53
CA SER A 66 -11.35 -5.45 6.87
C SER A 66 -11.70 -3.97 6.88
N SER A 67 -12.76 -3.64 7.61
CA SER A 67 -13.16 -2.27 7.93
C SER A 67 -12.73 -1.83 9.33
N THR A 68 -11.92 -2.63 10.03
CA THR A 68 -11.37 -2.27 11.35
C THR A 68 -10.60 -0.95 11.27
N ALA A 69 -10.92 -0.01 12.14
CA ALA A 69 -10.26 1.30 12.17
C ALA A 69 -8.74 1.16 12.28
N ALA A 70 -8.01 2.03 11.57
CA ALA A 70 -6.55 2.03 11.62
C ALA A 70 -6.06 2.51 13.00
N ALA A 71 -5.07 1.81 13.55
CA ALA A 71 -4.37 2.16 14.77
C ALA A 71 -2.85 1.99 14.57
N ALA A 72 -2.06 2.92 15.08
CA ALA A 72 -0.61 2.95 14.85
C ALA A 72 0.13 1.70 15.37
N THR A 73 -0.46 0.98 16.30
CA THR A 73 0.09 -0.24 16.90
C THR A 73 -0.23 -1.53 16.13
N GLN A 74 -1.00 -1.43 15.04
CA GLN A 74 -1.31 -2.60 14.20
C GLN A 74 -0.07 -3.04 13.42
N THR A 75 0.01 -4.36 13.20
CA THR A 75 1.09 -5.03 12.48
C THR A 75 0.49 -5.80 11.31
N GLY A 76 0.22 -5.13 10.20
CA GLY A 76 -0.33 -5.73 9.01
C GLY A 76 -1.79 -5.42 8.72
N LEU A 77 -2.30 -6.08 7.71
CA LEU A 77 -3.72 -6.04 7.34
C LEU A 77 -4.56 -6.76 8.40
N GLN A 78 -5.75 -6.24 8.63
CA GLN A 78 -6.64 -6.75 9.69
C GLN A 78 -7.72 -7.71 9.16
N ALA A 79 -7.77 -7.95 7.85
CA ALA A 79 -8.64 -8.97 7.28
C ALA A 79 -8.24 -10.37 7.79
N ALA A 80 -9.23 -11.20 8.10
CA ALA A 80 -8.98 -12.54 8.62
C ALA A 80 -8.47 -13.50 7.52
N SER A 81 -9.04 -13.43 6.31
CA SER A 81 -8.70 -14.33 5.19
C SER A 81 -8.63 -13.64 3.83
N ASN A 82 -9.52 -12.69 3.55
CA ASN A 82 -9.54 -11.98 2.27
C ASN A 82 -8.52 -10.85 2.28
N LYS A 83 -7.25 -11.21 2.12
CA LYS A 83 -6.12 -10.30 1.98
C LYS A 83 -5.13 -10.85 0.97
N ALA A 84 -4.47 -9.95 0.26
CA ALA A 84 -3.49 -10.27 -0.76
C ALA A 84 -2.42 -9.18 -0.84
N TRP A 85 -1.22 -9.59 -1.22
CA TRP A 85 -0.07 -8.73 -1.41
C TRP A 85 0.43 -8.85 -2.85
N ALA A 86 0.73 -7.72 -3.48
CA ALA A 86 1.29 -7.69 -4.82
C ALA A 86 2.66 -7.00 -4.80
N ALA A 87 3.63 -7.63 -5.46
CA ALA A 87 4.98 -7.07 -5.63
C ALA A 87 4.95 -5.76 -6.43
N MET A 88 6.00 -4.97 -6.27
CA MET A 88 6.18 -3.74 -7.05
C MET A 88 6.27 -4.02 -8.54
N GLU A 89 5.67 -3.17 -9.36
CA GLU A 89 5.98 -3.13 -10.79
C GLU A 89 7.46 -2.79 -11.02
N ALA A 90 7.99 -3.18 -12.16
CA ALA A 90 9.34 -2.82 -12.55
C ALA A 90 9.55 -1.31 -12.45
N THR A 91 10.70 -0.87 -11.97
CA THR A 91 11.09 0.52 -11.71
C THR A 91 10.46 1.18 -10.48
N TYR A 92 9.53 0.54 -9.79
CA TYR A 92 8.99 1.02 -8.52
C TYR A 92 9.62 0.27 -7.34
N PRO A 93 9.67 0.89 -6.13
CA PRO A 93 9.26 2.27 -5.85
C PRO A 93 10.19 3.31 -6.49
N GLN A 94 9.68 4.52 -6.65
CA GLN A 94 10.43 5.66 -7.18
C GLN A 94 10.49 6.76 -6.13
N VAL A 95 11.63 7.43 -6.03
CA VAL A 95 11.79 8.64 -5.20
C VAL A 95 11.76 9.85 -6.10
N SER A 96 10.93 10.83 -5.78
CA SER A 96 10.84 12.12 -6.47
C SER A 96 10.71 13.22 -5.44
N ASN A 97 11.76 14.04 -5.30
CA ASN A 97 11.88 15.03 -4.23
C ASN A 97 11.68 14.37 -2.83
N GLN A 98 10.73 14.85 -2.05
CA GLN A 98 10.38 14.31 -0.73
C GLN A 98 9.29 13.22 -0.80
N SER A 99 9.00 12.68 -1.98
CA SER A 99 7.96 11.67 -2.18
C SER A 99 8.56 10.33 -2.57
N ILE A 100 7.96 9.26 -2.06
CA ILE A 100 8.16 7.90 -2.53
C ILE A 100 6.88 7.38 -3.16
N ILE A 101 6.98 6.73 -4.31
CA ILE A 101 5.85 6.24 -5.10
C ILE A 101 5.96 4.73 -5.21
N PHE A 102 5.00 4.02 -4.64
CA PHE A 102 4.82 2.56 -4.75
C PHE A 102 3.76 2.26 -5.79
N ARG A 103 3.94 1.21 -6.58
CA ARG A 103 2.95 0.79 -7.58
C ARG A 103 2.95 -0.72 -7.75
N SER A 104 1.76 -1.31 -7.71
CA SER A 104 1.54 -2.76 -7.87
C SER A 104 0.30 -3.03 -8.69
N VAL A 105 0.27 -4.21 -9.35
CA VAL A 105 -0.87 -4.69 -10.12
C VAL A 105 -1.42 -5.95 -9.49
N PHE A 106 -2.73 -5.96 -9.24
CA PHE A 106 -3.51 -7.15 -8.89
C PHE A 106 -4.23 -7.63 -10.15
N GLY A 107 -3.65 -8.62 -10.81
CA GLY A 107 -4.16 -9.20 -12.04
C GLY A 107 -5.45 -10.00 -11.84
N ASP A 108 -5.94 -10.58 -12.92
CA ASP A 108 -7.06 -11.52 -12.90
C ASP A 108 -6.73 -12.72 -12.00
N GLY A 109 -7.71 -13.24 -11.28
CA GLY A 109 -7.54 -14.35 -10.34
C GLY A 109 -6.91 -13.96 -8.99
N THR A 110 -6.55 -12.68 -8.77
CA THR A 110 -5.94 -12.23 -7.52
C THR A 110 -6.77 -11.18 -6.82
N ALA A 111 -6.87 -11.28 -5.48
CA ALA A 111 -7.57 -10.31 -4.63
C ALA A 111 -9.04 -10.04 -5.06
N GLU A 112 -9.75 -11.09 -5.47
CA GLU A 112 -11.14 -11.03 -5.94
C GLU A 112 -12.11 -11.00 -4.75
N PHE A 113 -12.07 -9.89 -4.03
CA PHE A 113 -12.87 -9.61 -2.85
C PHE A 113 -13.07 -8.09 -2.70
N ALA A 114 -13.81 -7.68 -1.68
CA ALA A 114 -14.02 -6.27 -1.36
C ALA A 114 -12.72 -5.62 -0.85
N TRP A 115 -12.28 -4.52 -1.43
CA TRP A 115 -11.10 -3.76 -1.00
C TRP A 115 -11.50 -2.67 -0.02
N ASN A 116 -11.27 -2.90 1.26
CA ASN A 116 -11.62 -1.99 2.36
C ASN A 116 -10.41 -1.48 3.12
N GLU A 117 -9.25 -2.11 2.97
CA GLU A 117 -8.00 -1.68 3.61
C GLU A 117 -6.82 -1.81 2.67
N PHE A 118 -5.81 -0.97 2.90
CA PHE A 118 -4.62 -0.83 2.06
C PHE A 118 -3.39 -0.62 2.94
N SER A 119 -2.26 -1.22 2.57
CA SER A 119 -0.97 -1.07 3.25
C SER A 119 0.18 -1.15 2.26
N VAL A 120 1.30 -0.52 2.56
CA VAL A 120 2.60 -0.81 1.98
C VAL A 120 3.40 -1.57 3.03
N GLY A 121 3.95 -2.72 2.68
CA GLY A 121 4.77 -3.54 3.55
C GLY A 121 6.07 -3.99 2.87
N ASN A 122 6.98 -4.58 3.62
CA ASN A 122 8.25 -5.11 3.12
C ASN A 122 8.31 -6.64 3.12
N SER A 123 7.17 -7.29 3.05
CA SER A 123 6.98 -8.73 2.85
C SER A 123 5.72 -8.98 2.03
N ASN A 124 5.62 -10.17 1.46
CA ASN A 124 4.42 -10.63 0.73
C ASN A 124 3.31 -11.17 1.65
N ASP A 125 3.42 -10.92 2.92
CA ASP A 125 2.46 -11.29 3.97
C ASP A 125 2.57 -10.33 5.18
N ASP A 126 1.82 -10.60 6.25
CA ASP A 126 1.83 -9.78 7.46
C ASP A 126 3.05 -10.03 8.38
N SER A 127 4.04 -10.82 7.96
CA SER A 127 5.26 -11.05 8.76
C SER A 127 6.29 -9.93 8.64
N GLY A 128 6.14 -9.07 7.62
CA GLY A 128 6.98 -7.88 7.44
C GLY A 128 6.48 -6.67 8.19
N GLU A 129 7.26 -5.60 8.15
CA GLU A 129 6.88 -4.30 8.71
C GLU A 129 6.01 -3.53 7.71
N ASN A 130 4.79 -3.22 8.12
CA ASN A 130 3.88 -2.37 7.37
C ASN A 130 4.19 -0.90 7.61
N LEU A 131 4.39 -0.15 6.53
CA LEU A 131 4.71 1.27 6.61
C LEU A 131 3.51 2.10 7.04
N ASN A 132 2.33 1.74 6.51
CA ASN A 132 1.12 2.51 6.70
C ASN A 132 -0.12 1.61 6.63
N ARG A 133 -1.27 2.15 7.03
CA ARG A 133 -2.57 1.51 6.79
C ARG A 133 -3.64 2.56 6.51
N LYS A 134 -4.45 2.32 5.47
CA LYS A 134 -5.63 3.11 5.10
C LYS A 134 -6.86 2.21 5.11
N VAL A 135 -7.94 2.70 5.68
CA VAL A 135 -9.24 2.02 5.67
C VAL A 135 -10.24 2.88 4.91
N VAL A 136 -10.75 2.36 3.82
CA VAL A 136 -11.80 2.97 2.99
C VAL A 136 -12.32 1.94 2.00
N ALA A 137 -13.65 1.81 1.87
CA ALA A 137 -14.25 0.90 0.89
C ALA A 137 -14.05 1.40 -0.55
N LYS A 138 -13.54 0.53 -1.42
CA LYS A 138 -13.28 0.83 -2.84
C LYS A 138 -13.97 -0.13 -3.80
N GLY A 139 -14.91 -0.92 -3.31
CA GLY A 139 -15.66 -1.89 -4.09
C GLY A 139 -15.01 -3.26 -4.12
N THR A 140 -15.62 -4.16 -4.86
CA THR A 140 -15.19 -5.56 -5.01
C THR A 140 -14.51 -5.75 -6.34
N LYS A 141 -13.28 -6.25 -6.33
CA LYS A 141 -12.61 -6.69 -7.54
C LYS A 141 -13.21 -8.05 -7.95
N SER A 142 -13.60 -8.17 -9.20
CA SER A 142 -14.27 -9.36 -9.75
C SER A 142 -13.34 -10.13 -10.70
N PRO A 143 -13.63 -11.42 -10.98
CA PRO A 143 -12.97 -12.15 -12.06
C PRO A 143 -13.02 -11.38 -13.38
N GLY A 144 -11.95 -11.46 -14.16
CA GLY A 144 -11.79 -10.72 -15.42
C GLY A 144 -11.38 -9.26 -15.25
N GLU A 145 -11.00 -8.86 -14.03
CA GLU A 145 -10.50 -7.51 -13.74
C GLU A 145 -9.03 -7.50 -13.33
N SER A 146 -8.35 -6.42 -13.71
CA SER A 146 -7.01 -6.09 -13.26
C SER A 146 -7.03 -4.69 -12.66
N TRP A 147 -6.65 -4.56 -11.39
CA TRP A 147 -6.60 -3.28 -10.70
C TRP A 147 -5.15 -2.90 -10.38
N THR A 148 -4.75 -1.72 -10.81
CA THR A 148 -3.44 -1.14 -10.49
C THR A 148 -3.58 -0.13 -9.37
N ILE A 149 -2.77 -0.27 -8.33
CA ILE A 149 -2.76 0.65 -7.19
C ILE A 149 -1.43 1.38 -7.10
N THR A 150 -1.51 2.68 -6.91
CA THR A 150 -0.36 3.56 -6.67
C THR A 150 -0.51 4.23 -5.32
N CYS A 151 0.53 4.20 -4.49
CA CYS A 151 0.60 4.90 -3.21
C CYS A 151 1.77 5.90 -3.26
N THR A 152 1.47 7.18 -3.11
CA THR A 152 2.50 8.24 -3.03
C THR A 152 2.52 8.80 -1.61
N ILE A 153 3.65 8.68 -0.94
CA ILE A 153 3.88 9.23 0.41
C ILE A 153 4.86 10.39 0.30
N THR A 154 4.45 11.56 0.76
CA THR A 154 5.27 12.77 0.79
C THR A 154 5.54 13.16 2.24
N LEU A 155 6.81 13.44 2.57
CA LEU A 155 7.24 13.97 3.87
C LEU A 155 7.62 15.44 3.74
N SER A 156 7.16 16.28 4.69
CA SER A 156 7.46 17.72 4.69
C SER A 156 7.54 18.30 6.10
#